data_001111a1b22e7253208d31073bb7ceaf
#
_entry.id   001111a1b22e7253208d31073bb7ceaf
#
_cell.length_a   1.000
_cell.length_b   1.000
_cell.length_c   1.000
_cell.angle_alpha   90.00
_cell.angle_beta   90.00
_cell.angle_gamma   90.00
#
_symmetry.space_group_name_H-M   'P 1'
#
loop_
_entity.id
_entity.type
_entity.pdbx_description
1 polymer ?
#
loop_
_entity_poly.entity_id
_entity_poly.type
_entity_poly.pdbx_seq_one_letter_code
_entity_poly.pdbx_strand_id
1 'polypeptide(L)'
;MTSTPELGKYGVWRRHSAFTPELSRSIESFGYGTIWLGGSPPADLTTTEEILDATETIVVATGIVNIWSDAAADVAASYHRLESKHPGRFVLGIGAGHPEATQEYTKPYDALVAYLDGLDEAGVPVERRVLAALGPKVLALAADRTAGAHPYLTTPEHTREAREALGPNKILAPEHKVVLESDPEKARAIGRPPVNDPYLHLRNYTNNLNRLGYSDEEIGDGGSDRLIDALVAHGGAEEIAARLNEHLAAGASHVTLHSLPDDGDPLTTYREIAAALHT
;
A
#
# COMPACT_ATOMS: atom_id res chain seq x y z
N MET A 1 -3.90 -23.89 11.73
CA MET A 1 -4.04 -23.18 10.43
C MET A 1 -3.96 -21.69 10.75
N THR A 2 -2.99 -21.02 10.19
CA THR A 2 -2.87 -19.55 10.31
C THR A 2 -3.98 -18.91 9.47
N SER A 3 -4.85 -18.13 10.10
CA SER A 3 -5.90 -17.38 9.36
C SER A 3 -5.31 -16.13 8.72
N THR A 4 -5.89 -15.70 7.62
CA THR A 4 -5.60 -14.39 7.04
C THR A 4 -5.95 -13.30 8.06
N PRO A 5 -5.08 -12.27 8.28
CA PRO A 5 -5.38 -11.20 9.22
C PRO A 5 -6.59 -10.37 8.81
N GLU A 6 -7.34 -9.90 9.79
CA GLU A 6 -8.44 -8.96 9.57
C GLU A 6 -7.87 -7.53 9.53
N LEU A 7 -7.70 -6.99 8.33
CA LEU A 7 -7.13 -5.65 8.12
C LEU A 7 -8.09 -4.50 8.48
N GLY A 8 -9.38 -4.79 8.70
CA GLY A 8 -10.42 -3.77 8.71
C GLY A 8 -10.70 -3.22 7.30
N LYS A 9 -11.67 -2.31 7.16
CA LYS A 9 -11.99 -1.71 5.86
C LYS A 9 -10.97 -0.66 5.42
N TYR A 10 -10.40 0.07 6.38
CA TYR A 10 -9.52 1.21 6.13
C TYR A 10 -8.25 1.13 6.94
N GLY A 11 -7.14 1.55 6.34
CA GLY A 11 -5.84 1.68 6.96
C GLY A 11 -5.13 2.97 6.55
N VAL A 12 -3.96 3.17 7.11
CA VAL A 12 -3.11 4.32 6.83
C VAL A 12 -1.79 3.86 6.23
N TRP A 13 -1.37 4.48 5.14
CA TRP A 13 -0.04 4.31 4.56
C TRP A 13 0.81 5.56 4.82
N ARG A 14 2.05 5.36 5.28
CA ARG A 14 3.05 6.42 5.44
C ARG A 14 4.46 5.81 5.38
N ARG A 15 5.48 6.62 5.10
CA ARG A 15 6.87 6.16 5.18
C ARG A 15 7.17 5.64 6.58
N HIS A 16 7.86 4.50 6.67
CA HIS A 16 8.16 3.85 7.97
C HIS A 16 8.88 4.79 8.95
N SER A 17 9.79 5.64 8.45
CA SER A 17 10.54 6.60 9.26
C SER A 17 9.73 7.75 9.86
N ALA A 18 8.48 7.93 9.44
CA ALA A 18 7.59 8.98 9.91
C ALA A 18 6.56 8.50 10.96
N PHE A 19 6.64 7.23 11.36
CA PHE A 19 5.81 6.71 12.45
C PHE A 19 6.49 6.90 13.80
N THR A 20 5.67 7.26 14.78
CA THR A 20 6.03 7.25 16.20
C THR A 20 5.00 6.41 16.97
N PRO A 21 5.34 5.94 18.18
CA PRO A 21 4.37 5.25 19.03
C PRO A 21 3.09 6.06 19.30
N GLU A 22 3.21 7.39 19.45
CA GLU A 22 2.08 8.32 19.70
C GLU A 22 1.16 8.39 18.47
N LEU A 23 1.74 8.57 17.27
CA LEU A 23 0.98 8.59 16.02
C LEU A 23 0.24 7.27 15.82
N SER A 24 0.90 6.15 16.07
CA SER A 24 0.32 4.82 15.90
C SER A 24 -0.87 4.56 16.84
N ARG A 25 -0.76 4.96 18.12
CA ARG A 25 -1.89 4.92 19.07
C ARG A 25 -3.04 5.81 18.62
N SER A 26 -2.74 6.99 18.10
CA SER A 26 -3.78 7.90 17.59
C SER A 26 -4.53 7.29 16.41
N ILE A 27 -3.80 6.69 15.43
CA ILE A 27 -4.38 6.01 14.28
C ILE A 27 -5.30 4.86 14.73
N GLU A 28 -4.85 4.03 15.68
CA GLU A 28 -5.66 2.96 16.26
C GLU A 28 -6.91 3.52 16.95
N SER A 29 -6.77 4.59 17.72
CA SER A 29 -7.90 5.22 18.42
C SER A 29 -8.95 5.85 17.50
N PHE A 30 -8.58 6.21 16.28
CA PHE A 30 -9.49 6.71 15.26
C PHE A 30 -10.26 5.57 14.55
N GLY A 31 -9.95 4.30 14.83
CA GLY A 31 -10.65 3.15 14.29
C GLY A 31 -10.08 2.59 12.98
N TYR A 32 -8.89 3.00 12.57
CA TYR A 32 -8.19 2.36 11.46
C TYR A 32 -7.74 0.96 11.85
N GLY A 33 -7.94 -0.02 10.96
CA GLY A 33 -7.60 -1.42 11.24
C GLY A 33 -6.14 -1.78 10.94
N THR A 34 -5.46 -1.00 10.09
CA THR A 34 -4.11 -1.35 9.62
C THR A 34 -3.23 -0.12 9.43
N ILE A 35 -1.95 -0.26 9.80
CA ILE A 35 -0.87 0.66 9.44
C ILE A 35 0.01 -0.01 8.38
N TRP A 36 0.23 0.66 7.25
CA TRP A 36 1.10 0.22 6.17
C TRP A 36 2.38 1.03 6.14
N LEU A 37 3.51 0.36 6.31
CA LEU A 37 4.85 0.96 6.36
C LEU A 37 5.45 1.06 4.97
N GLY A 38 5.43 2.25 4.39
CA GLY A 38 6.02 2.54 3.09
C GLY A 38 7.50 2.91 3.15
N GLY A 39 8.08 3.15 1.97
CA GLY A 39 9.46 3.60 1.85
C GLY A 39 10.50 2.51 2.07
N SER A 40 10.15 1.25 1.83
CA SER A 40 11.02 0.08 1.94
C SER A 40 11.66 -0.03 3.33
N PRO A 41 10.89 -0.35 4.37
CA PRO A 41 11.45 -0.58 5.71
C PRO A 41 12.51 -1.69 5.64
N PRO A 42 13.62 -1.56 6.40
CA PRO A 42 14.71 -2.55 6.38
C PRO A 42 14.27 -3.90 6.95
N ALA A 43 15.01 -4.97 6.62
CA ALA A 43 14.70 -6.35 6.99
C ALA A 43 14.55 -6.61 8.50
N ASP A 44 15.18 -5.79 9.34
CA ASP A 44 15.08 -5.93 10.80
C ASP A 44 13.69 -5.62 11.35
N LEU A 45 12.85 -4.89 10.58
CA LEU A 45 11.49 -4.51 10.92
C LEU A 45 11.33 -3.86 12.30
N THR A 46 12.35 -3.11 12.75
CA THR A 46 12.36 -2.48 14.08
C THR A 46 11.17 -1.53 14.26
N THR A 47 10.89 -0.66 13.26
CA THR A 47 9.72 0.24 13.32
C THR A 47 8.40 -0.53 13.40
N THR A 48 8.30 -1.69 12.72
CA THR A 48 7.11 -2.56 12.83
C THR A 48 6.91 -3.03 14.27
N GLU A 49 7.97 -3.47 14.93
CA GLU A 49 7.92 -3.94 16.32
C GLU A 49 7.55 -2.82 17.28
N GLU A 50 8.13 -1.63 17.13
CA GLU A 50 7.81 -0.44 17.94
C GLU A 50 6.33 -0.05 17.85
N ILE A 51 5.74 -0.14 16.66
CA ILE A 51 4.31 0.14 16.45
C ILE A 51 3.45 -0.94 17.11
N LEU A 52 3.79 -2.21 16.92
CA LEU A 52 3.07 -3.33 17.52
C LEU A 52 3.14 -3.30 19.05
N ASP A 53 4.28 -2.92 19.63
CA ASP A 53 4.46 -2.73 21.08
C ASP A 53 3.62 -1.56 21.62
N ALA A 54 3.40 -0.55 20.82
CA ALA A 54 2.69 0.67 21.22
C ALA A 54 1.15 0.57 21.09
N THR A 55 0.64 -0.44 20.38
CA THR A 55 -0.77 -0.60 20.01
C THR A 55 -1.32 -1.95 20.47
N GLU A 56 -2.65 -2.08 20.54
CA GLU A 56 -3.28 -3.29 21.10
C GLU A 56 -3.86 -4.23 20.03
N THR A 57 -4.50 -3.70 19.01
CA THR A 57 -5.31 -4.47 18.07
C THR A 57 -4.95 -4.25 16.61
N ILE A 58 -4.40 -3.08 16.27
CA ILE A 58 -4.12 -2.69 14.88
C ILE A 58 -3.13 -3.66 14.23
N VAL A 59 -3.40 -4.01 12.99
CA VAL A 59 -2.47 -4.81 12.17
C VAL A 59 -1.40 -3.88 11.58
N VAL A 60 -0.17 -4.34 11.52
CA VAL A 60 0.91 -3.63 10.83
C VAL A 60 1.31 -4.42 9.58
N ALA A 61 1.43 -3.73 8.46
CA ALA A 61 1.85 -4.32 7.20
C ALA A 61 3.01 -3.53 6.58
N THR A 62 3.90 -4.20 5.87
CA THR A 62 4.90 -3.51 5.06
C THR A 62 4.33 -3.19 3.66
N GLY A 63 4.56 -1.99 3.19
CA GLY A 63 4.10 -1.52 1.87
C GLY A 63 5.21 -0.85 1.08
N ILE A 64 6.32 -1.52 0.80
CA ILE A 64 6.70 -2.95 0.85
C ILE A 64 8.15 -3.14 1.33
N VAL A 65 8.52 -4.32 1.81
CA VAL A 65 9.92 -4.76 1.87
C VAL A 65 10.42 -4.96 0.44
N ASN A 66 11.59 -4.41 0.15
CA ASN A 66 12.17 -4.47 -1.19
C ASN A 66 13.05 -5.70 -1.35
N ILE A 67 12.71 -6.59 -2.29
CA ILE A 67 13.43 -7.86 -2.52
C ILE A 67 14.89 -7.69 -2.97
N TRP A 68 15.27 -6.49 -3.43
CA TRP A 68 16.64 -6.21 -3.87
C TRP A 68 17.54 -5.75 -2.73
N SER A 69 16.94 -5.17 -1.68
CA SER A 69 17.69 -4.64 -0.53
C SER A 69 17.89 -5.70 0.54
N ASP A 70 16.90 -6.59 0.70
CA ASP A 70 16.76 -7.45 1.87
C ASP A 70 16.64 -8.92 1.48
N ALA A 71 17.46 -9.79 2.06
CA ALA A 71 17.37 -11.22 1.80
C ALA A 71 16.11 -11.84 2.43
N ALA A 72 15.49 -12.78 1.74
CA ALA A 72 14.26 -13.44 2.20
C ALA A 72 14.44 -14.10 3.59
N ALA A 73 15.63 -14.65 3.87
CA ALA A 73 15.94 -15.29 5.15
C ALA A 73 15.95 -14.29 6.32
N ASP A 74 16.51 -13.08 6.12
CA ASP A 74 16.57 -12.05 7.16
C ASP A 74 15.17 -11.49 7.47
N VAL A 75 14.39 -11.27 6.42
CA VAL A 75 13.00 -10.82 6.56
C VAL A 75 12.14 -11.91 7.23
N ALA A 76 12.34 -13.17 6.89
CA ALA A 76 11.65 -14.29 7.53
C ALA A 76 12.00 -14.41 9.03
N ALA A 77 13.26 -14.22 9.40
CA ALA A 77 13.67 -14.20 10.82
C ALA A 77 12.94 -13.09 11.60
N SER A 78 12.84 -11.91 11.01
CA SER A 78 12.08 -10.79 11.60
C SER A 78 10.59 -11.07 11.66
N TYR A 79 10.00 -11.68 10.60
CA TYR A 79 8.61 -12.13 10.62
C TYR A 79 8.33 -13.08 11.81
N HIS A 80 9.15 -14.11 11.99
CA HIS A 80 8.95 -15.07 13.07
C HIS A 80 9.11 -14.46 14.46
N ARG A 81 10.03 -13.50 14.62
CA ARG A 81 10.18 -12.72 15.86
C ARG A 81 8.91 -11.93 16.17
N LEU A 82 8.38 -11.20 15.18
CA LEU A 82 7.16 -10.40 15.33
C LEU A 82 5.94 -11.27 15.59
N GLU A 83 5.77 -12.36 14.85
CA GLU A 83 4.63 -13.27 15.03
C GLU A 83 4.65 -13.96 16.40
N SER A 84 5.84 -14.28 16.93
CA SER A 84 5.99 -14.84 18.28
C SER A 84 5.58 -13.86 19.38
N LYS A 85 5.86 -12.55 19.18
CA LYS A 85 5.60 -11.49 20.17
C LYS A 85 4.18 -10.92 20.03
N HIS A 86 3.70 -10.79 18.81
CA HIS A 86 2.42 -10.17 18.44
C HIS A 86 1.62 -11.08 17.48
N PRO A 87 1.13 -12.23 17.94
CA PRO A 87 0.51 -13.23 17.07
C PRO A 87 -0.64 -12.64 16.25
N GLY A 88 -0.59 -12.83 14.92
CA GLY A 88 -1.65 -12.44 14.03
C GLY A 88 -1.71 -10.98 13.64
N ARG A 89 -0.83 -10.12 14.14
CA ARG A 89 -0.89 -8.66 13.93
C ARG A 89 0.08 -8.14 12.87
N PHE A 90 0.82 -9.01 12.19
CA PHE A 90 1.75 -8.60 11.14
C PHE A 90 1.44 -9.24 9.80
N VAL A 91 1.53 -8.45 8.72
CA VAL A 91 1.44 -8.86 7.31
C VAL A 91 2.69 -8.41 6.58
N LEU A 92 3.38 -9.37 5.96
CA LEU A 92 4.56 -9.10 5.17
C LEU A 92 4.17 -8.72 3.73
N GLY A 93 4.22 -7.43 3.42
CA GLY A 93 4.10 -6.94 2.05
C GLY A 93 5.46 -6.87 1.37
N ILE A 94 5.54 -7.43 0.17
CA ILE A 94 6.76 -7.65 -0.60
C ILE A 94 6.64 -7.02 -1.97
N GLY A 95 7.73 -6.51 -2.52
CA GLY A 95 7.74 -5.99 -3.88
C GLY A 95 9.13 -5.82 -4.45
N ALA A 96 9.21 -5.75 -5.77
CA ALA A 96 10.45 -5.49 -6.48
C ALA A 96 10.85 -4.00 -6.48
N GLY A 97 10.05 -3.12 -5.88
CA GLY A 97 10.29 -1.68 -5.95
C GLY A 97 10.34 -1.18 -7.41
N HIS A 98 11.24 -0.27 -7.68
CA HIS A 98 11.39 0.33 -9.01
C HIS A 98 12.68 -0.20 -9.67
N PRO A 99 12.57 -0.81 -10.87
CA PRO A 99 13.71 -1.41 -11.58
C PRO A 99 14.87 -0.44 -11.82
N GLU A 100 14.55 0.84 -11.98
CA GLU A 100 15.53 1.90 -12.28
C GLU A 100 16.51 2.16 -11.11
N ALA A 101 16.17 1.67 -9.92
CA ALA A 101 17.01 1.78 -8.73
C ALA A 101 17.97 0.58 -8.54
N THR A 102 17.96 -0.42 -9.44
CA THR A 102 18.69 -1.68 -9.26
C THR A 102 19.70 -1.91 -10.37
N GLN A 103 20.96 -2.19 -10.02
CA GLN A 103 22.05 -2.44 -10.98
C GLN A 103 22.16 -3.90 -11.45
N GLU A 104 21.42 -4.84 -10.86
CA GLU A 104 21.44 -6.25 -11.23
C GLU A 104 20.31 -6.60 -12.19
N TYR A 105 20.70 -7.24 -13.31
CA TYR A 105 19.81 -7.55 -14.46
C TYR A 105 19.08 -8.87 -14.27
N THR A 106 18.27 -9.00 -13.23
CA THR A 106 17.28 -10.09 -13.12
C THR A 106 15.89 -9.55 -13.45
N LYS A 107 15.10 -10.30 -14.21
CA LYS A 107 13.73 -9.87 -14.49
C LYS A 107 12.95 -9.76 -13.17
N PRO A 108 12.31 -8.64 -12.86
CA PRO A 108 11.63 -8.44 -11.57
C PRO A 108 10.63 -9.55 -11.20
N TYR A 109 9.98 -10.14 -12.19
CA TYR A 109 9.06 -11.25 -11.98
C TYR A 109 9.78 -12.52 -11.48
N ASP A 110 10.89 -12.90 -12.13
CA ASP A 110 11.65 -14.09 -11.76
C ASP A 110 12.29 -13.91 -10.36
N ALA A 111 12.73 -12.70 -10.04
CA ALA A 111 13.25 -12.37 -8.72
C ALA A 111 12.16 -12.44 -7.63
N LEU A 112 10.93 -11.97 -7.91
CA LEU A 112 9.79 -12.13 -7.00
C LEU A 112 9.48 -13.62 -6.74
N VAL A 113 9.49 -14.46 -7.77
CA VAL A 113 9.26 -15.91 -7.63
C VAL A 113 10.34 -16.51 -6.74
N ALA A 114 11.62 -16.26 -7.01
CA ALA A 114 12.74 -16.78 -6.21
C ALA A 114 12.67 -16.28 -4.75
N TYR A 115 12.26 -15.03 -4.53
CA TYR A 115 12.09 -14.50 -3.18
C TYR A 115 10.96 -15.19 -2.41
N LEU A 116 9.83 -15.47 -3.09
CA LEU A 116 8.72 -16.23 -2.51
C LEU A 116 9.12 -17.66 -2.18
N ASP A 117 9.95 -18.32 -3.03
CA ASP A 117 10.50 -19.63 -2.75
C ASP A 117 11.37 -19.61 -1.47
N GLY A 118 12.21 -18.59 -1.30
CA GLY A 118 13.00 -18.42 -0.08
C GLY A 118 12.14 -18.19 1.17
N LEU A 119 11.01 -17.48 1.06
CA LEU A 119 10.05 -17.33 2.16
C LEU A 119 9.30 -18.63 2.47
N ASP A 120 8.99 -19.47 1.47
CA ASP A 120 8.41 -20.80 1.66
C ASP A 120 9.38 -21.71 2.41
N GLU A 121 10.66 -21.74 1.98
CA GLU A 121 11.73 -22.49 2.66
C GLU A 121 11.93 -22.04 4.10
N ALA A 122 11.80 -20.74 4.38
CA ALA A 122 11.91 -20.17 5.70
C ALA A 122 10.62 -20.26 6.53
N GLY A 123 9.54 -20.86 6.00
CA GLY A 123 8.30 -21.13 6.72
C GLY A 123 7.40 -19.92 7.00
N VAL A 124 7.52 -18.83 6.22
CA VAL A 124 6.58 -17.70 6.30
C VAL A 124 5.26 -18.13 5.64
N PRO A 125 4.11 -18.12 6.35
CA PRO A 125 2.85 -18.60 5.79
C PRO A 125 2.34 -17.77 4.61
N VAL A 126 1.74 -18.42 3.62
CA VAL A 126 1.13 -17.78 2.44
C VAL A 126 0.06 -16.75 2.85
N GLU A 127 -0.70 -17.06 3.91
CA GLU A 127 -1.78 -16.23 4.44
C GLU A 127 -1.29 -14.94 5.11
N ARG A 128 0.01 -14.81 5.33
CA ARG A 128 0.65 -13.70 6.05
C ARG A 128 1.46 -12.76 5.14
N ARG A 129 1.40 -12.96 3.83
CA ARG A 129 2.17 -12.14 2.89
C ARG A 129 1.30 -11.63 1.73
N VAL A 130 1.59 -10.42 1.25
CA VAL A 130 0.93 -9.81 0.10
C VAL A 130 1.99 -9.28 -0.88
N LEU A 131 1.66 -9.15 -2.15
CA LEU A 131 2.54 -8.56 -3.16
C LEU A 131 2.12 -7.14 -3.54
N ALA A 132 3.08 -6.25 -3.71
CA ALA A 132 2.89 -5.06 -4.54
C ALA A 132 2.68 -5.52 -5.99
N ALA A 133 1.49 -5.27 -6.53
CA ALA A 133 1.11 -5.78 -7.84
C ALA A 133 0.24 -4.78 -8.59
N LEU A 134 0.67 -4.39 -9.78
CA LEU A 134 -0.09 -3.53 -10.69
C LEU A 134 -0.52 -4.28 -11.95
N GLY A 135 0.42 -4.97 -12.59
CA GLY A 135 0.18 -5.66 -13.86
C GLY A 135 -0.42 -7.05 -13.69
N PRO A 136 -1.10 -7.57 -14.71
CA PRO A 136 -1.84 -8.82 -14.61
C PRO A 136 -0.97 -10.04 -14.25
N LYS A 137 0.30 -10.09 -14.70
CA LYS A 137 1.21 -11.18 -14.35
C LYS A 137 1.53 -11.25 -12.86
N VAL A 138 1.79 -10.09 -12.23
CA VAL A 138 2.11 -10.04 -10.80
C VAL A 138 0.85 -10.21 -9.95
N LEU A 139 -0.31 -9.74 -10.43
CA LEU A 139 -1.61 -10.03 -9.81
C LEU A 139 -1.92 -11.53 -9.81
N ALA A 140 -1.66 -12.25 -10.91
CA ALA A 140 -1.80 -13.70 -10.97
C ALA A 140 -0.82 -14.41 -10.01
N LEU A 141 0.43 -13.95 -9.90
CA LEU A 141 1.39 -14.46 -8.93
C LEU A 141 0.93 -14.23 -7.49
N ALA A 142 0.38 -13.05 -7.20
CA ALA A 142 -0.18 -12.74 -5.88
C ALA A 142 -1.37 -13.67 -5.54
N ALA A 143 -2.24 -13.96 -6.50
CA ALA A 143 -3.36 -14.88 -6.33
C ALA A 143 -2.89 -16.31 -5.99
N ASP A 144 -1.82 -16.78 -6.64
CA ASP A 144 -1.29 -18.13 -6.48
C ASP A 144 -0.46 -18.30 -5.20
N ARG A 145 0.44 -17.35 -4.92
CA ARG A 145 1.52 -17.53 -3.95
C ARG A 145 1.40 -16.71 -2.66
N THR A 146 0.33 -15.91 -2.49
CA THR A 146 0.15 -15.02 -1.33
C THR A 146 -1.31 -14.90 -0.89
N ALA A 147 -1.55 -14.19 0.22
CA ALA A 147 -2.90 -13.83 0.66
C ALA A 147 -3.58 -12.80 -0.27
N GLY A 148 -2.81 -12.08 -1.12
CA GLY A 148 -3.37 -11.08 -2.02
C GLY A 148 -2.39 -10.01 -2.47
N ALA A 149 -2.91 -8.83 -2.78
CA ALA A 149 -2.14 -7.72 -3.36
C ALA A 149 -2.36 -6.40 -2.64
N HIS A 150 -1.29 -5.59 -2.62
CA HIS A 150 -1.28 -4.19 -2.20
C HIS A 150 -0.86 -3.31 -3.40
N PRO A 151 -1.79 -2.96 -4.31
CA PRO A 151 -1.52 -2.02 -5.40
C PRO A 151 -1.28 -0.62 -4.85
N TYR A 152 -0.35 0.09 -5.47
CA TYR A 152 0.00 1.46 -5.08
C TYR A 152 -0.24 2.43 -6.23
N LEU A 153 -0.74 3.63 -5.93
CA LEU A 153 -1.04 4.68 -6.89
C LEU A 153 -1.97 4.17 -8.01
N THR A 154 -3.18 3.81 -7.65
CA THR A 154 -4.16 3.22 -8.58
C THR A 154 -5.54 3.90 -8.48
N THR A 155 -6.43 3.52 -9.41
CA THR A 155 -7.82 3.98 -9.47
C THR A 155 -8.80 2.87 -9.11
N PRO A 156 -10.08 3.18 -8.84
CA PRO A 156 -11.13 2.17 -8.66
C PRO A 156 -11.30 1.23 -9.87
N GLU A 157 -11.01 1.70 -11.09
CA GLU A 157 -11.04 0.86 -12.30
C GLU A 157 -9.97 -0.23 -12.22
N HIS A 158 -8.74 0.13 -11.84
CA HIS A 158 -7.69 -0.86 -11.59
C HIS A 158 -8.10 -1.85 -10.49
N THR A 159 -8.73 -1.37 -9.43
CA THR A 159 -9.19 -2.24 -8.33
C THR A 159 -10.17 -3.31 -8.84
N ARG A 160 -11.08 -2.96 -9.76
CA ARG A 160 -12.00 -3.92 -10.38
C ARG A 160 -11.26 -4.98 -11.19
N GLU A 161 -10.34 -4.56 -12.06
CA GLU A 161 -9.48 -5.49 -12.82
C GLU A 161 -8.65 -6.40 -11.90
N ALA A 162 -8.06 -5.82 -10.85
CA ALA A 162 -7.26 -6.56 -9.88
C ALA A 162 -8.10 -7.58 -9.11
N ARG A 163 -9.35 -7.25 -8.75
CA ARG A 163 -10.27 -8.19 -8.11
C ARG A 163 -10.60 -9.37 -9.02
N GLU A 164 -10.84 -9.12 -10.30
CA GLU A 164 -11.07 -10.19 -11.28
C GLU A 164 -9.86 -11.13 -11.38
N ALA A 165 -8.64 -10.57 -11.42
CA ALA A 165 -7.40 -11.34 -11.50
C ALA A 165 -7.08 -12.13 -10.22
N LEU A 166 -7.36 -11.56 -9.03
CA LEU A 166 -7.07 -12.19 -7.74
C LEU A 166 -8.13 -13.23 -7.32
N GLY A 167 -9.36 -13.11 -7.81
CA GLY A 167 -10.49 -13.90 -7.32
C GLY A 167 -11.09 -13.33 -6.01
N PRO A 168 -12.23 -13.86 -5.54
CA PRO A 168 -13.08 -13.20 -4.52
C PRO A 168 -12.50 -13.23 -3.09
N ASN A 169 -11.65 -14.19 -2.75
CA ASN A 169 -11.24 -14.49 -1.37
C ASN A 169 -9.84 -13.97 -1.01
N LYS A 170 -9.21 -13.20 -1.89
CA LYS A 170 -7.87 -12.66 -1.66
C LYS A 170 -7.95 -11.24 -1.09
N ILE A 171 -6.95 -10.88 -0.29
CA ILE A 171 -6.75 -9.48 0.12
C ILE A 171 -6.53 -8.65 -1.15
N LEU A 172 -7.28 -7.56 -1.28
CA LEU A 172 -7.00 -6.50 -2.24
C LEU A 172 -7.04 -5.19 -1.48
N ALA A 173 -5.86 -4.63 -1.25
CA ALA A 173 -5.63 -3.48 -0.39
C ALA A 173 -4.94 -2.34 -1.17
N PRO A 174 -5.64 -1.63 -2.08
CA PRO A 174 -5.05 -0.50 -2.80
C PRO A 174 -4.69 0.65 -1.85
N GLU A 175 -3.59 1.32 -2.16
CA GLU A 175 -3.26 2.63 -1.61
C GLU A 175 -3.93 3.72 -2.45
N HIS A 176 -4.44 4.76 -1.79
CA HIS A 176 -4.97 5.96 -2.43
C HIS A 176 -4.49 7.23 -1.71
N LYS A 177 -3.92 8.17 -2.46
CA LYS A 177 -3.47 9.45 -1.92
C LYS A 177 -4.64 10.35 -1.60
N VAL A 178 -4.53 11.11 -0.50
CA VAL A 178 -5.57 12.04 -0.07
C VAL A 178 -4.99 13.41 0.30
N VAL A 179 -5.71 14.47 -0.04
CA VAL A 179 -5.39 15.86 0.34
C VAL A 179 -6.66 16.49 0.93
N LEU A 180 -6.65 16.78 2.23
CA LEU A 180 -7.76 17.46 2.90
C LEU A 180 -7.74 18.96 2.58
N GLU A 181 -8.14 19.32 1.37
CA GLU A 181 -8.22 20.69 0.83
C GLU A 181 -9.36 20.77 -0.19
N SER A 182 -10.27 21.70 0.01
CA SER A 182 -11.46 21.86 -0.82
C SER A 182 -11.23 22.71 -2.09
N ASP A 183 -10.15 23.48 -2.14
CA ASP A 183 -9.75 24.21 -3.33
C ASP A 183 -9.00 23.24 -4.28
N PRO A 184 -9.56 22.89 -5.45
CA PRO A 184 -8.97 21.86 -6.31
C PRO A 184 -7.60 22.26 -6.88
N GLU A 185 -7.35 23.57 -7.09
CA GLU A 185 -6.05 24.02 -7.61
C GLU A 185 -4.96 23.83 -6.55
N LYS A 186 -5.24 24.16 -5.27
CA LYS A 186 -4.33 23.94 -4.16
C LYS A 186 -4.12 22.45 -3.89
N ALA A 187 -5.19 21.68 -3.92
CA ALA A 187 -5.13 20.22 -3.73
C ALA A 187 -4.23 19.55 -4.78
N ARG A 188 -4.42 19.90 -6.07
CA ARG A 188 -3.56 19.42 -7.15
C ARG A 188 -2.12 19.89 -7.03
N ALA A 189 -1.88 21.11 -6.56
CA ALA A 189 -0.53 21.62 -6.32
C ALA A 189 0.20 20.80 -5.24
N ILE A 190 -0.52 20.26 -4.24
CA ILE A 190 0.03 19.35 -3.22
C ILE A 190 0.17 17.93 -3.78
N GLY A 191 -0.82 17.43 -4.50
CA GLY A 191 -0.87 16.03 -4.97
C GLY A 191 0.03 15.72 -6.16
N ARG A 192 0.22 16.67 -7.08
CA ARG A 192 0.96 16.47 -8.33
C ARG A 192 2.43 16.10 -8.14
N PRO A 193 3.23 16.80 -7.32
CA PRO A 193 4.64 16.47 -7.17
C PRO A 193 4.91 15.01 -6.77
N PRO A 194 4.29 14.43 -5.72
CA PRO A 194 4.54 13.03 -5.34
C PRO A 194 3.91 12.00 -6.29
N VAL A 195 3.02 12.40 -7.19
CA VAL A 195 2.54 11.55 -8.29
C VAL A 195 3.53 11.62 -9.45
N ASN A 196 3.99 12.80 -9.84
CA ASN A 196 4.91 12.99 -10.95
C ASN A 196 6.25 12.29 -10.67
N ASP A 197 6.88 12.59 -9.53
CA ASP A 197 8.19 12.05 -9.18
C ASP A 197 8.09 11.04 -8.03
N PRO A 198 8.49 9.78 -8.30
CA PRO A 198 9.06 9.24 -9.53
C PRO A 198 8.04 8.59 -10.49
N TYR A 199 6.75 8.47 -10.12
CA TYR A 199 5.83 7.46 -10.66
C TYR A 199 5.46 7.67 -12.13
N LEU A 200 5.27 8.91 -12.60
CA LEU A 200 4.96 9.16 -14.02
C LEU A 200 6.19 8.98 -14.94
N HIS A 201 7.37 8.70 -14.37
CA HIS A 201 8.59 8.35 -15.10
C HIS A 201 8.90 6.85 -15.07
N LEU A 202 8.10 6.05 -14.35
CA LEU A 202 8.30 4.61 -14.18
C LEU A 202 7.42 3.82 -15.13
N ARG A 203 8.03 2.98 -15.98
CA ARG A 203 7.33 2.24 -17.04
C ARG A 203 6.20 1.34 -16.54
N ASN A 204 6.34 0.75 -15.36
CA ASN A 204 5.28 -0.08 -14.77
C ASN A 204 4.02 0.74 -14.45
N TYR A 205 4.17 1.99 -13.99
CA TYR A 205 3.04 2.90 -13.72
C TYR A 205 2.47 3.47 -15.01
N THR A 206 3.30 4.00 -15.90
CA THR A 206 2.80 4.58 -17.17
C THR A 206 2.10 3.53 -18.02
N ASN A 207 2.64 2.31 -18.13
CA ASN A 207 1.96 1.20 -18.81
C ASN A 207 0.63 0.81 -18.14
N ASN A 208 0.55 0.91 -16.81
CA ASN A 208 -0.71 0.66 -16.09
C ASN A 208 -1.74 1.75 -16.40
N LEU A 209 -1.35 3.02 -16.34
CA LEU A 209 -2.21 4.16 -16.64
C LEU A 209 -2.69 4.13 -18.08
N ASN A 210 -1.81 3.83 -19.05
CA ASN A 210 -2.19 3.64 -20.45
C ASN A 210 -3.24 2.54 -20.63
N ARG A 211 -3.10 1.42 -19.92
CA ARG A 211 -4.09 0.33 -19.94
C ARG A 211 -5.44 0.76 -19.37
N LEU A 212 -5.43 1.68 -18.39
CA LEU A 212 -6.63 2.28 -17.81
C LEU A 212 -7.21 3.43 -18.66
N GLY A 213 -6.64 3.72 -19.83
CA GLY A 213 -7.17 4.68 -20.79
C GLY A 213 -6.68 6.13 -20.62
N TYR A 214 -5.56 6.32 -19.92
CA TYR A 214 -4.86 7.62 -19.92
C TYR A 214 -3.85 7.66 -21.07
N SER A 215 -3.88 8.72 -21.87
CA SER A 215 -2.94 8.89 -22.97
C SER A 215 -1.55 9.33 -22.49
N ASP A 216 -0.54 9.19 -23.36
CA ASP A 216 0.82 9.67 -23.05
C ASP A 216 0.85 11.18 -22.81
N GLU A 217 -0.05 11.95 -23.49
CA GLU A 217 -0.21 13.38 -23.26
C GLU A 217 -0.77 13.68 -21.86
N GLU A 218 -1.74 12.89 -21.38
CA GLU A 218 -2.30 13.05 -20.03
C GLU A 218 -1.31 12.62 -18.93
N ILE A 219 -0.39 11.71 -19.22
CA ILE A 219 0.65 11.24 -18.30
C ILE A 219 1.85 12.19 -18.31
N GLY A 220 2.12 12.85 -19.43
CA GLY A 220 3.22 13.79 -19.61
C GLY A 220 3.07 15.06 -18.77
N ASP A 221 4.13 15.88 -18.73
CA ASP A 221 4.19 17.20 -18.09
C ASP A 221 3.65 17.25 -16.64
N GLY A 222 3.93 16.18 -15.87
CA GLY A 222 3.52 16.07 -14.47
C GLY A 222 2.08 15.58 -14.28
N GLY A 223 1.44 15.10 -15.32
CA GLY A 223 0.09 14.56 -15.32
C GLY A 223 -1.00 15.61 -15.51
N SER A 224 -2.02 15.31 -16.31
CA SER A 224 -3.20 16.16 -16.47
C SER A 224 -3.99 16.29 -15.16
N ASP A 225 -4.80 17.34 -15.02
CA ASP A 225 -5.67 17.50 -13.86
C ASP A 225 -6.61 16.28 -13.69
N ARG A 226 -7.15 15.75 -14.79
CA ARG A 226 -7.96 14.52 -14.76
C ARG A 226 -7.20 13.34 -14.16
N LEU A 227 -5.93 13.16 -14.52
CA LEU A 227 -5.10 12.09 -13.97
C LEU A 227 -4.81 12.29 -12.49
N ILE A 228 -4.45 13.51 -12.09
CA ILE A 228 -4.17 13.84 -10.69
C ILE A 228 -5.44 13.63 -9.84
N ASP A 229 -6.60 14.11 -10.28
CA ASP A 229 -7.88 13.93 -9.56
C ASP A 229 -8.30 12.46 -9.45
N ALA A 230 -7.85 11.61 -10.39
CA ALA A 230 -8.09 10.18 -10.33
C ALA A 230 -7.20 9.45 -9.32
N LEU A 231 -5.97 9.93 -9.10
CA LEU A 231 -4.95 9.31 -8.25
C LEU A 231 -4.85 9.93 -6.85
N VAL A 232 -5.43 11.12 -6.66
CA VAL A 232 -5.39 11.88 -5.41
C VAL A 232 -6.80 12.36 -5.08
N ALA A 233 -7.44 11.75 -4.11
CA ALA A 233 -8.71 12.22 -3.59
C ALA A 233 -8.51 13.53 -2.82
N HIS A 234 -9.32 14.54 -3.09
CA HIS A 234 -9.26 15.82 -2.39
C HIS A 234 -10.65 16.37 -2.13
N GLY A 235 -10.74 17.37 -1.26
CA GLY A 235 -11.98 17.97 -0.82
C GLY A 235 -12.11 17.96 0.69
N GLY A 236 -13.34 18.00 1.19
CA GLY A 236 -13.65 17.73 2.59
C GLY A 236 -13.57 16.23 2.91
N ALA A 237 -13.64 15.90 4.20
CA ALA A 237 -13.52 14.53 4.66
C ALA A 237 -14.58 13.58 4.06
N GLU A 238 -15.80 14.05 3.86
CA GLU A 238 -16.90 13.26 3.25
C GLU A 238 -16.63 12.95 1.77
N GLU A 239 -16.08 13.91 1.01
CA GLU A 239 -15.73 13.72 -0.40
C GLU A 239 -14.58 12.72 -0.56
N ILE A 240 -13.57 12.81 0.31
CA ILE A 240 -12.46 11.86 0.36
C ILE A 240 -12.98 10.46 0.76
N ALA A 241 -13.83 10.37 1.79
CA ALA A 241 -14.42 9.11 2.21
C ALA A 241 -15.24 8.45 1.09
N ALA A 242 -16.02 9.23 0.34
CA ALA A 242 -16.76 8.75 -0.82
C ALA A 242 -15.81 8.15 -1.88
N ARG A 243 -14.70 8.80 -2.17
CA ARG A 243 -13.69 8.33 -3.12
C ARG A 243 -13.01 7.02 -2.66
N LEU A 244 -12.66 6.91 -1.38
CA LEU A 244 -12.11 5.67 -0.82
C LEU A 244 -13.13 4.52 -0.89
N ASN A 245 -14.42 4.82 -0.69
CA ASN A 245 -15.51 3.85 -0.82
C ASN A 245 -15.69 3.33 -2.25
N GLU A 246 -15.32 4.08 -3.28
CA GLU A 246 -15.34 3.58 -4.67
C GLU A 246 -14.41 2.38 -4.86
N HIS A 247 -13.26 2.33 -4.17
CA HIS A 247 -12.39 1.16 -4.18
C HIS A 247 -13.06 -0.07 -3.54
N LEU A 248 -13.77 0.11 -2.41
CA LEU A 248 -14.52 -0.98 -1.79
C LEU A 248 -15.64 -1.47 -2.71
N ALA A 249 -16.38 -0.55 -3.35
CA ALA A 249 -17.41 -0.89 -4.32
C ALA A 249 -16.84 -1.59 -5.57
N ALA A 250 -15.58 -1.28 -5.93
CA ALA A 250 -14.84 -1.94 -7.01
C ALA A 250 -14.25 -3.32 -6.61
N GLY A 251 -14.43 -3.73 -5.35
CA GLY A 251 -14.03 -5.06 -4.86
C GLY A 251 -12.77 -5.08 -3.98
N ALA A 252 -12.24 -3.94 -3.55
CA ALA A 252 -11.22 -3.92 -2.51
C ALA A 252 -11.76 -4.54 -1.21
N SER A 253 -10.94 -5.31 -0.51
CA SER A 253 -11.27 -5.80 0.84
C SER A 253 -10.81 -4.84 1.93
N HIS A 254 -9.89 -3.95 1.59
CA HIS A 254 -9.26 -2.95 2.43
C HIS A 254 -8.81 -1.79 1.56
N VAL A 255 -8.86 -0.56 2.06
CA VAL A 255 -8.32 0.63 1.37
C VAL A 255 -7.38 1.35 2.32
N THR A 256 -6.19 1.68 1.85
CA THR A 256 -5.24 2.40 2.68
C THR A 256 -5.04 3.82 2.15
N LEU A 257 -5.29 4.79 3.01
CA LEU A 257 -5.15 6.20 2.68
C LEU A 257 -3.72 6.70 2.95
N HIS A 258 -3.21 7.49 2.03
CA HIS A 258 -1.90 8.15 2.12
C HIS A 258 -2.08 9.66 2.15
N SER A 259 -2.02 10.25 3.33
CA SER A 259 -2.20 11.69 3.54
C SER A 259 -1.02 12.49 3.01
N LEU A 260 -1.30 13.50 2.19
CA LEU A 260 -0.32 14.47 1.67
C LEU A 260 -0.55 15.86 2.31
N PRO A 261 0.52 16.69 2.42
CA PRO A 261 1.92 16.38 2.10
C PRO A 261 2.56 15.39 3.10
N ASP A 262 3.58 14.67 2.64
CA ASP A 262 4.26 13.62 3.43
C ASP A 262 4.97 14.14 4.68
N ASP A 263 5.44 15.38 4.66
CA ASP A 263 6.16 16.06 5.75
C ASP A 263 5.23 16.81 6.73
N GLY A 264 3.91 16.84 6.43
CA GLY A 264 2.91 17.46 7.28
C GLY A 264 2.52 16.61 8.49
N ASP A 265 1.87 17.26 9.50
CA ASP A 265 1.18 16.54 10.58
C ASP A 265 -0.12 15.93 10.04
N PRO A 266 -0.26 14.61 9.97
CA PRO A 266 -1.44 13.97 9.39
C PRO A 266 -2.60 13.81 10.37
N LEU A 267 -2.44 14.12 11.64
CA LEU A 267 -3.42 13.78 12.69
C LEU A 267 -4.81 14.36 12.44
N THR A 268 -4.88 15.60 11.99
CA THR A 268 -6.17 16.23 11.65
C THR A 268 -6.83 15.52 10.48
N THR A 269 -6.07 15.25 9.40
CA THR A 269 -6.56 14.55 8.23
C THR A 269 -7.06 13.15 8.59
N TYR A 270 -6.29 12.38 9.36
CA TYR A 270 -6.70 11.02 9.77
C TYR A 270 -7.96 11.04 10.63
N ARG A 271 -8.07 11.96 11.59
CA ARG A 271 -9.23 12.07 12.47
C ARG A 271 -10.50 12.45 11.72
N GLU A 272 -10.43 13.45 10.84
CA GLU A 272 -11.61 13.94 10.11
C GLU A 272 -12.10 12.90 9.07
N ILE A 273 -11.17 12.28 8.34
CA ILE A 273 -11.54 11.23 7.38
C ILE A 273 -12.08 10.00 8.13
N ALA A 274 -11.49 9.58 9.25
CA ALA A 274 -12.03 8.48 10.04
C ALA A 274 -13.47 8.74 10.51
N ALA A 275 -13.76 9.95 10.98
CA ALA A 275 -15.13 10.33 11.36
C ALA A 275 -16.10 10.18 10.18
N ALA A 276 -15.72 10.59 8.97
CA ALA A 276 -16.56 10.46 7.77
C ALA A 276 -16.70 9.01 7.26
N LEU A 277 -15.71 8.15 7.50
CA LEU A 277 -15.73 6.74 7.08
C LEU A 277 -16.60 5.85 7.99
N HIS A 278 -16.87 6.28 9.21
CA HIS A 278 -17.64 5.53 10.22
C HIS A 278 -19.09 6.01 10.37
N THR A 279 -19.52 6.99 9.56
CA THR A 279 -20.90 7.42 9.45
C THR A 279 -21.64 6.58 8.42
#